data_0d25f06dfeb2677987624d8859e5d128
#
_entry.id   0d25f06dfeb2677987624d8859e5d128
#
_cell.length_a   1.000
_cell.length_b   1.000
_cell.length_c   1.000
_cell.angle_alpha   90.00
_cell.angle_beta   90.00
_cell.angle_gamma   90.00
#
_symmetry.space_group_name_H-M   'P 1'
#
loop_
_entity.id
_entity.type
_entity.pdbx_description
1 polymer ?
#
loop_
_entity_poly.entity_id
_entity_poly.type
_entity_poly.pdbx_seq_one_letter_code
_entity_poly.pdbx_strand_id
1 'polypeptide(L)'
;MTLIVQKFGGTSVLDTDRIKNVASRVGKHRLRGDRVVVVVSAMGGVTDNLIRLAGALNPMPSEREMDMLLATGEQTTISLLAMALHSLDLPAVSLTGAQAGIVTDGVHSKAKIRNITPKQVHALLDEGNVVIVAGFQGQTLDGRITTLGLSLIPIS
;
A
#
# COMPACT_ATOMS: atom_id res chain seq x y z
N MET A 1 1.62 -25.14 -2.85
CA MET A 1 1.12 -23.76 -2.99
C MET A 1 1.74 -22.91 -1.90
N THR A 2 2.59 -21.98 -2.29
CA THR A 2 3.32 -21.12 -1.35
C THR A 2 2.64 -19.78 -1.24
N LEU A 3 2.61 -19.19 -0.05
CA LEU A 3 2.22 -17.80 0.14
C LEU A 3 3.46 -16.92 0.03
N ILE A 4 3.44 -15.99 -0.90
CA ILE A 4 4.54 -15.07 -1.14
C ILE A 4 4.08 -13.65 -0.83
N VAL A 5 4.87 -12.93 -0.06
CA VAL A 5 4.65 -11.50 0.20
C VAL A 5 5.82 -10.74 -0.42
N GLN A 6 5.49 -9.82 -1.34
CA GLN A 6 6.49 -9.01 -2.02
C GLN A 6 6.26 -7.55 -1.71
N LYS A 7 7.33 -6.82 -1.41
CA LYS A 7 7.28 -5.39 -1.18
C LYS A 7 8.05 -4.65 -2.27
N PHE A 8 7.43 -3.60 -2.82
CA PHE A 8 8.06 -2.75 -3.82
C PHE A 8 8.03 -1.29 -3.35
N GLY A 9 9.21 -0.67 -3.31
CA GLY A 9 9.36 0.75 -2.96
C GLY A 9 9.08 1.67 -4.12
N GLY A 10 9.19 2.99 -3.88
CA GLY A 10 8.83 4.03 -4.85
C GLY A 10 9.61 3.97 -6.16
N THR A 11 10.87 3.56 -6.13
CA THR A 11 11.69 3.43 -7.35
C THR A 11 11.22 2.28 -8.25
N SER A 12 10.67 1.23 -7.66
CA SER A 12 10.13 0.09 -8.41
C SER A 12 8.75 0.37 -9.00
N VAL A 13 8.08 1.42 -8.53
CA VAL A 13 6.77 1.85 -9.01
C VAL A 13 6.80 3.30 -9.46
N LEU A 14 7.93 3.73 -10.01
CA LEU A 14 8.18 5.11 -10.39
C LEU A 14 7.18 5.65 -11.42
N ASP A 15 6.84 4.83 -12.39
CA ASP A 15 5.98 5.17 -13.52
C ASP A 15 5.19 3.95 -14.00
N THR A 16 4.40 4.15 -15.05
CA THR A 16 3.55 3.06 -15.58
C THR A 16 4.37 1.91 -16.15
N ASP A 17 5.53 2.16 -16.74
CA ASP A 17 6.38 1.09 -17.25
C ASP A 17 6.94 0.22 -16.14
N ARG A 18 7.33 0.84 -15.01
CA ARG A 18 7.79 0.13 -13.83
C ARG A 18 6.66 -0.68 -13.18
N ILE A 19 5.46 -0.12 -13.15
CA ILE A 19 4.28 -0.85 -12.66
C ILE A 19 3.99 -2.07 -13.52
N LYS A 20 4.10 -1.96 -14.84
CA LYS A 20 3.99 -3.13 -15.74
C LYS A 20 5.03 -4.19 -15.44
N ASN A 21 6.26 -3.79 -15.14
CA ASN A 21 7.32 -4.72 -14.76
C ASN A 21 6.99 -5.45 -13.46
N VAL A 22 6.48 -4.73 -12.46
CA VAL A 22 6.04 -5.34 -11.20
C VAL A 22 4.91 -6.34 -11.45
N ALA A 23 3.92 -5.94 -12.25
CA ALA A 23 2.81 -6.82 -12.60
C ALA A 23 3.30 -8.12 -13.27
N SER A 24 4.26 -8.01 -14.19
CA SER A 24 4.85 -9.17 -14.84
C SER A 24 5.54 -10.10 -13.85
N ARG A 25 6.31 -9.55 -12.92
CA ARG A 25 7.02 -10.32 -11.89
C ARG A 25 6.05 -11.03 -10.95
N VAL A 26 5.03 -10.31 -10.48
CA VAL A 26 3.98 -10.86 -9.63
C VAL A 26 3.22 -11.96 -10.38
N GLY A 27 2.91 -11.72 -11.64
CA GLY A 27 2.20 -12.67 -12.49
C GLY A 27 2.92 -13.99 -12.64
N LYS A 28 4.25 -13.99 -12.73
CA LYS A 28 5.03 -15.22 -12.80
C LYS A 28 4.82 -16.11 -11.58
N HIS A 29 4.80 -15.53 -10.40
CA HIS A 29 4.52 -16.28 -9.17
C HIS A 29 3.10 -16.83 -9.17
N ARG A 30 2.14 -16.01 -9.55
CA ARG A 30 0.74 -16.43 -9.57
C ARG A 30 0.48 -17.55 -10.57
N LEU A 31 1.10 -17.48 -11.74
CA LEU A 31 0.97 -18.52 -12.77
C LEU A 31 1.58 -19.85 -12.34
N ARG A 32 2.53 -19.84 -11.41
CA ARG A 32 3.08 -21.08 -10.81
C ARG A 32 2.18 -21.67 -9.73
N GLY A 33 1.07 -21.00 -9.42
CA GLY A 33 0.15 -21.45 -8.40
C GLY A 33 0.38 -20.86 -7.01
N ASP A 34 1.33 -19.94 -6.87
CA ASP A 34 1.58 -19.29 -5.58
C ASP A 34 0.46 -18.32 -5.24
N ARG A 35 0.19 -18.16 -3.95
CA ARG A 35 -0.67 -17.10 -3.42
C ARG A 35 0.21 -15.88 -3.19
N VAL A 36 -0.19 -14.72 -3.69
CA VAL A 36 0.68 -13.54 -3.68
C VAL A 36 -0.02 -12.34 -3.03
N VAL A 37 0.66 -11.77 -2.05
CA VAL A 37 0.33 -10.45 -1.48
C VAL A 37 1.44 -9.49 -1.90
N VAL A 38 1.07 -8.33 -2.41
CA VAL A 38 2.02 -7.31 -2.83
C VAL A 38 1.78 -6.06 -1.99
N VAL A 39 2.84 -5.54 -1.39
CA VAL A 39 2.80 -4.28 -0.63
C VAL A 39 3.57 -3.23 -1.44
N VAL A 40 2.94 -2.12 -1.73
CA VAL A 40 3.57 -1.05 -2.52
C VAL A 40 3.49 0.29 -1.81
N SER A 41 4.48 1.13 -2.08
CA SER A 41 4.47 2.54 -1.66
C SER A 41 3.87 3.42 -2.75
N ALA A 42 3.79 4.73 -2.49
CA ALA A 42 3.44 5.70 -3.53
C ALA A 42 4.45 5.65 -4.68
N MET A 43 4.02 6.06 -5.86
CA MET A 43 4.91 6.20 -7.02
C MET A 43 6.02 7.20 -6.70
N GLY A 44 7.17 7.03 -7.35
CA GLY A 44 8.32 7.90 -7.11
C GLY A 44 7.97 9.38 -7.29
N GLY A 45 8.33 10.21 -6.31
CA GLY A 45 8.07 11.66 -6.34
C GLY A 45 6.67 12.09 -5.92
N VAL A 46 5.71 11.18 -5.81
CA VAL A 46 4.32 11.53 -5.47
C VAL A 46 4.21 12.05 -4.04
N THR A 47 4.84 11.39 -3.08
CA THR A 47 4.81 11.82 -1.68
C THR A 47 5.40 13.24 -1.53
N ASP A 48 6.55 13.50 -2.14
CA ASP A 48 7.17 14.82 -2.10
C ASP A 48 6.28 15.89 -2.73
N ASN A 49 5.61 15.57 -3.83
CA ASN A 49 4.68 16.49 -4.49
C ASN A 49 3.48 16.79 -3.60
N LEU A 50 2.93 15.79 -2.90
CA LEU A 50 1.81 16.00 -1.98
C LEU A 50 2.22 16.88 -0.80
N ILE A 51 3.42 16.67 -0.25
CA ILE A 51 3.96 17.51 0.83
C ILE A 51 4.10 18.96 0.35
N ARG A 52 4.61 19.15 -0.87
CA ARG A 52 4.76 20.48 -1.46
C ARG A 52 3.42 21.19 -1.63
N LEU A 53 2.39 20.48 -2.09
CA LEU A 53 1.04 21.04 -2.24
C LEU A 53 0.46 21.50 -0.89
N ALA A 54 0.62 20.66 0.13
CA ALA A 54 0.16 20.99 1.48
C ALA A 54 0.85 22.25 2.01
N GLY A 55 2.18 22.33 1.87
CA GLY A 55 2.96 23.47 2.33
C GLY A 55 2.63 24.77 1.62
N ALA A 56 2.22 24.70 0.36
CA ALA A 56 1.79 25.88 -0.40
C ALA A 56 0.48 26.46 0.14
N LEU A 57 -0.37 25.66 0.76
CA LEU A 57 -1.64 26.10 1.33
C LEU A 57 -1.51 26.45 2.81
N ASN A 58 -0.72 25.72 3.54
CA ASN A 58 -0.52 25.91 4.98
C ASN A 58 0.90 25.43 5.34
N PRO A 59 1.79 26.32 5.81
CA PRO A 59 3.14 25.92 6.18
C PRO A 59 3.20 25.00 7.40
N MET A 60 2.13 24.91 8.16
CA MET A 60 2.02 24.01 9.32
C MET A 60 0.70 23.25 9.29
N PRO A 61 0.52 22.35 8.32
CA PRO A 61 -0.73 21.58 8.23
C PRO A 61 -0.84 20.61 9.40
N SER A 62 -2.06 20.29 9.80
CA SER A 62 -2.26 19.31 10.86
C SER A 62 -1.76 17.94 10.40
N GLU A 63 -1.18 17.19 11.33
CA GLU A 63 -0.67 15.86 11.03
C GLU A 63 -1.79 14.89 10.62
N ARG A 64 -3.01 15.08 11.17
CA ARG A 64 -4.15 14.28 10.76
C ARG A 64 -4.48 14.47 9.28
N GLU A 65 -4.51 15.72 8.80
CA GLU A 65 -4.80 15.99 7.38
C GLU A 65 -3.63 15.60 6.48
N MET A 66 -2.41 15.69 6.97
CA MET A 66 -1.25 15.15 6.25
C MET A 66 -1.37 13.64 6.05
N ASP A 67 -1.78 12.91 7.06
CA ASP A 67 -1.98 11.46 6.95
C ASP A 67 -3.07 11.14 5.91
N MET A 68 -4.17 11.88 5.93
CA MET A 68 -5.23 11.74 4.93
C MET A 68 -4.70 11.97 3.52
N LEU A 69 -3.91 13.02 3.35
CA LEU A 69 -3.35 13.38 2.04
C LEU A 69 -2.31 12.35 1.57
N LEU A 70 -1.34 12.00 2.41
CA LEU A 70 -0.26 11.11 2.03
C LEU A 70 -0.74 9.68 1.71
N ALA A 71 -1.80 9.24 2.38
CA ALA A 71 -2.39 7.92 2.12
C ALA A 71 -2.93 7.79 0.69
N THR A 72 -3.27 8.88 0.03
CA THR A 72 -3.75 8.85 -1.36
C THR A 72 -2.67 8.43 -2.35
N GLY A 73 -1.40 8.63 -2.02
CA GLY A 73 -0.30 8.23 -2.88
C GLY A 73 -0.26 6.73 -3.09
N GLU A 74 -0.32 5.95 -2.02
CA GLU A 74 -0.35 4.50 -2.12
C GLU A 74 -1.65 3.99 -2.73
N GLN A 75 -2.77 4.67 -2.48
CA GLN A 75 -4.05 4.30 -3.11
C GLN A 75 -3.99 4.38 -4.63
N THR A 76 -3.29 5.37 -5.15
CA THR A 76 -3.04 5.48 -6.59
C THR A 76 -2.26 4.27 -7.09
N THR A 77 -1.18 3.92 -6.42
CA THR A 77 -0.31 2.82 -6.85
C THR A 77 -1.02 1.47 -6.82
N ILE A 78 -1.74 1.17 -5.74
CA ILE A 78 -2.42 -0.13 -5.61
C ILE A 78 -3.48 -0.32 -6.68
N SER A 79 -4.20 0.74 -7.01
CA SER A 79 -5.23 0.69 -8.06
C SER A 79 -4.62 0.46 -9.43
N LEU A 80 -3.55 1.19 -9.76
CA LEU A 80 -2.87 1.05 -11.05
C LEU A 80 -2.24 -0.34 -11.20
N LEU A 81 -1.64 -0.88 -10.15
CA LEU A 81 -1.07 -2.22 -10.21
C LEU A 81 -2.15 -3.29 -10.41
N ALA A 82 -3.30 -3.14 -9.74
CA ALA A 82 -4.43 -4.04 -9.96
C ALA A 82 -4.87 -4.02 -11.42
N MET A 83 -4.99 -2.82 -12.01
CA MET A 83 -5.35 -2.68 -13.42
C MET A 83 -4.32 -3.33 -14.34
N ALA A 84 -3.04 -3.19 -14.03
CA ALA A 84 -1.97 -3.83 -14.79
C ALA A 84 -2.05 -5.36 -14.74
N LEU A 85 -2.37 -5.91 -13.57
CA LEU A 85 -2.56 -7.36 -13.42
C LEU A 85 -3.81 -7.82 -14.18
N HIS A 86 -4.90 -7.06 -14.14
CA HIS A 86 -6.09 -7.37 -14.93
C HIS A 86 -5.79 -7.43 -16.43
N SER A 87 -4.90 -6.58 -16.91
CA SER A 87 -4.51 -6.60 -18.34
C SER A 87 -3.71 -7.85 -18.71
N LEU A 88 -3.21 -8.58 -17.74
CA LEU A 88 -2.56 -9.89 -17.91
C LEU A 88 -3.52 -11.04 -17.63
N ASP A 89 -4.83 -10.77 -17.55
CA ASP A 89 -5.87 -11.74 -17.22
C ASP A 89 -5.70 -12.40 -15.86
N LEU A 90 -5.13 -11.66 -14.92
CA LEU A 90 -4.92 -12.13 -13.53
C LEU A 90 -5.88 -11.41 -12.60
N PRO A 91 -6.72 -12.15 -11.84
CA PRO A 91 -7.54 -11.51 -10.81
C PRO A 91 -6.69 -10.83 -9.75
N ALA A 92 -7.04 -9.60 -9.43
CA ALA A 92 -6.32 -8.81 -8.43
C ALA A 92 -7.28 -7.84 -7.75
N VAL A 93 -7.07 -7.61 -6.47
CA VAL A 93 -7.86 -6.67 -5.67
C VAL A 93 -6.91 -5.80 -4.86
N SER A 94 -7.12 -4.49 -4.92
CA SER A 94 -6.35 -3.52 -4.13
C SER A 94 -7.06 -3.25 -2.81
N LEU A 95 -6.28 -3.13 -1.73
CA LEU A 95 -6.76 -2.79 -0.40
C LEU A 95 -5.93 -1.65 0.17
N THR A 96 -6.60 -0.68 0.78
CA THR A 96 -5.91 0.27 1.65
C THR A 96 -5.34 -0.46 2.87
N GLY A 97 -4.46 0.19 3.63
CA GLY A 97 -3.97 -0.39 4.87
C GLY A 97 -5.11 -0.73 5.83
N ALA A 98 -6.10 0.16 5.94
CA ALA A 98 -7.28 -0.07 6.77
C ALA A 98 -8.08 -1.30 6.31
N GLN A 99 -8.33 -1.43 5.02
CA GLN A 99 -9.06 -2.57 4.46
C GLN A 99 -8.30 -3.88 4.63
N ALA A 100 -6.97 -3.81 4.63
CA ALA A 100 -6.13 -4.98 4.89
C ALA A 100 -6.09 -5.36 6.38
N GLY A 101 -6.71 -4.58 7.24
CA GLY A 101 -6.80 -4.87 8.66
C GLY A 101 -5.63 -4.36 9.48
N ILE A 102 -4.88 -3.38 9.00
CA ILE A 102 -3.77 -2.78 9.73
C ILE A 102 -4.31 -1.74 10.70
N VAL A 103 -4.30 -2.08 11.99
CA VAL A 103 -4.77 -1.22 13.07
C VAL A 103 -3.58 -0.56 13.75
N THR A 104 -3.64 0.76 13.91
CA THR A 104 -2.56 1.54 14.49
C THR A 104 -3.03 2.31 15.73
N ASP A 105 -2.07 2.89 16.46
CA ASP A 105 -2.38 3.91 17.46
C ASP A 105 -2.78 5.22 16.76
N GLY A 106 -3.14 6.23 17.55
CA GLY A 106 -3.62 7.52 17.03
C GLY A 106 -2.55 8.59 16.89
N VAL A 107 -1.28 8.22 16.88
CA VAL A 107 -0.18 9.17 16.70
C VAL A 107 0.03 9.42 15.22
N HIS A 108 -0.56 10.50 14.70
CA HIS A 108 -0.46 10.83 13.28
C HIS A 108 0.99 11.03 12.85
N SER A 109 1.29 10.71 11.61
CA SER A 109 2.62 10.72 10.95
C SER A 109 3.68 9.80 11.58
N LYS A 110 3.41 9.21 12.71
CA LYS A 110 4.33 8.31 13.46
C LYS A 110 3.58 7.14 14.05
N ALA A 111 2.47 6.73 13.45
CA ALA A 111 1.65 5.67 13.99
C ALA A 111 2.41 4.35 14.09
N LYS A 112 2.11 3.61 15.12
CA LYS A 112 2.65 2.26 15.32
C LYS A 112 1.55 1.24 15.13
N ILE A 113 1.88 0.15 14.48
CA ILE A 113 0.94 -0.96 14.29
C ILE A 113 0.65 -1.58 15.65
N ARG A 114 -0.64 -1.64 16.00
CA ARG A 114 -1.13 -2.29 17.21
C ARG A 114 -1.52 -3.73 16.96
N ASN A 115 -2.15 -3.97 15.81
CA ASN A 115 -2.66 -5.28 15.46
C ASN A 115 -2.86 -5.35 13.95
N ILE A 116 -2.82 -6.56 13.41
CA ILE A 116 -3.18 -6.82 12.02
C ILE A 116 -4.22 -7.93 12.03
N THR A 117 -5.39 -7.65 11.45
CA THR A 117 -6.46 -8.61 11.30
C THR A 117 -6.69 -8.89 9.81
N PRO A 118 -5.92 -9.80 9.20
CA PRO A 118 -5.87 -9.97 7.76
C PRO A 118 -6.99 -10.84 7.19
N LYS A 119 -8.15 -10.85 7.81
CA LYS A 119 -9.26 -11.71 7.42
C LYS A 119 -9.67 -11.51 5.95
N GLN A 120 -9.78 -10.24 5.52
CA GLN A 120 -10.17 -9.94 4.16
C GLN A 120 -9.08 -10.32 3.16
N VAL A 121 -7.82 -10.14 3.55
CA VAL A 121 -6.68 -10.56 2.72
C VAL A 121 -6.74 -12.05 2.45
N HIS A 122 -6.93 -12.87 3.49
CA HIS A 122 -7.02 -14.31 3.35
C HIS A 122 -8.22 -14.73 2.49
N ALA A 123 -9.38 -14.12 2.70
CA ALA A 123 -10.56 -14.42 1.92
C ALA A 123 -10.34 -14.15 0.42
N LEU A 124 -9.74 -13.03 0.07
CA LEU A 124 -9.46 -12.68 -1.32
C LEU A 124 -8.40 -13.60 -1.95
N LEU A 125 -7.38 -13.99 -1.18
CA LEU A 125 -6.39 -14.96 -1.64
C LEU A 125 -7.05 -16.31 -1.93
N ASP A 126 -7.96 -16.76 -1.08
CA ASP A 126 -8.68 -18.02 -1.26
C ASP A 126 -9.57 -18.00 -2.50
N GLU A 127 -10.05 -16.83 -2.90
CA GLU A 127 -10.80 -16.64 -4.15
C GLU A 127 -9.92 -16.59 -5.40
N GLY A 128 -8.60 -16.69 -5.25
CA GLY A 128 -7.65 -16.70 -6.35
C GLY A 128 -7.11 -15.34 -6.77
N ASN A 129 -7.35 -14.30 -5.99
CA ASN A 129 -6.84 -12.96 -6.29
C ASN A 129 -5.38 -12.79 -5.87
N VAL A 130 -4.64 -11.99 -6.63
CA VAL A 130 -3.47 -11.28 -6.10
C VAL A 130 -4.02 -10.14 -5.22
N VAL A 131 -3.53 -10.03 -4.01
CA VAL A 131 -3.95 -8.97 -3.09
C VAL A 131 -2.86 -7.91 -3.01
N ILE A 132 -3.23 -6.67 -3.30
CA ILE A 132 -2.29 -5.54 -3.31
C ILE A 132 -2.64 -4.62 -2.16
N VAL A 133 -1.69 -4.39 -1.26
CA VAL A 133 -1.91 -3.61 -0.04
C VAL A 133 -1.09 -2.32 -0.09
N ALA A 134 -1.73 -1.22 0.26
CA ALA A 134 -1.06 0.06 0.43
C ALA A 134 -0.13 0.01 1.63
N GLY A 135 1.17 0.29 1.41
CA GLY A 135 2.16 0.34 2.46
C GLY A 135 2.10 1.62 3.29
N PHE A 136 2.78 1.64 4.41
CA PHE A 136 2.97 2.79 5.28
C PHE A 136 1.71 3.45 5.82
N GLN A 137 0.59 2.77 5.81
CA GLN A 137 -0.67 3.34 6.29
C GLN A 137 -1.49 2.31 7.06
N GLY A 138 -2.38 2.80 7.89
CA GLY A 138 -3.33 1.99 8.63
C GLY A 138 -4.49 2.85 9.09
N GLN A 139 -5.19 2.38 10.09
CA GLN A 139 -6.36 3.04 10.62
C GLN A 139 -6.44 2.78 12.13
N THR A 140 -6.85 3.80 12.88
CA THR A 140 -7.16 3.63 14.30
C THR A 140 -8.47 2.84 14.47
N LEU A 141 -8.73 2.36 15.68
CA LEU A 141 -9.98 1.66 15.97
C LEU A 141 -11.21 2.53 15.70
N ASP A 142 -11.10 3.85 15.86
CA ASP A 142 -12.20 4.78 15.62
C ASP A 142 -12.25 5.32 14.19
N GLY A 143 -11.46 4.76 13.29
CA GLY A 143 -11.59 5.02 11.85
C GLY A 143 -10.72 6.13 11.27
N ARG A 144 -9.77 6.68 12.03
CA ARG A 144 -8.87 7.70 11.51
C ARG A 144 -7.73 7.07 10.69
N ILE A 145 -7.49 7.62 9.50
CA ILE A 145 -6.38 7.18 8.65
C ILE A 145 -5.07 7.67 9.26
N THR A 146 -4.08 6.78 9.32
CA THR A 146 -2.76 7.08 9.87
C THR A 146 -1.66 6.67 8.90
N THR A 147 -0.52 7.34 9.00
CA THR A 147 0.70 6.91 8.32
C THR A 147 1.72 6.45 9.36
N LEU A 148 2.51 5.46 8.99
CA LEU A 148 3.49 4.86 9.88
C LEU A 148 4.75 5.74 9.94
N GLY A 149 5.42 5.71 11.08
CA GLY A 149 6.68 6.43 11.24
C GLY A 149 7.83 5.76 10.51
N LEU A 150 8.64 6.56 9.81
CA LEU A 150 9.84 6.05 9.11
C LEU A 150 10.87 5.45 10.08
N SER A 151 10.87 5.89 11.32
CA SER A 151 11.76 5.39 12.36
C SER A 151 11.48 3.94 12.76
N LEU A 152 10.45 3.34 12.22
CA LEU A 152 10.13 1.93 12.46
C LEU A 152 10.93 0.98 11.60
N ILE A 153 11.78 1.52 10.75
CA ILE A 153 12.52 0.74 9.77
C ILE A 153 13.82 0.15 10.28
N PRO A 154 14.50 0.64 11.31
CA PRO A 154 15.71 -0.05 11.70
C PRO A 154 15.37 -1.35 12.38
N ILE A 155 15.27 -2.32 11.57
CA ILE A 155 15.25 -3.68 12.06
C ILE A 155 16.62 -4.22 11.80
N SER A 156 17.35 -4.31 12.83
CA SER A 156 18.59 -5.08 12.80
C SER A 156 18.29 -6.55 12.67
#